data_04e5bd4191a62ab26ad878cebad29dd4
#
_entry.id   04e5bd4191a62ab26ad878cebad29dd4
#
_cell.length_a   1.000
_cell.length_b   1.000
_cell.length_c   1.000
_cell.angle_alpha   90.00
_cell.angle_beta   90.00
_cell.angle_gamma   90.00
#
_symmetry.space_group_name_H-M   'P 1'
#
loop_
_entity.id
_entity.type
_entity.pdbx_description
1 polymer ?
#
loop_
_entity_poly.entity_id
_entity_poly.type
_entity_poly.pdbx_seq_one_letter_code
_entity_poly.pdbx_strand_id
1 'polypeptide(L)'
;AALAQVAELMAQSPWLAEYLQQHPVLLDELLSAQLMEHPNWPQFIGALSGSLQAAGDPEAKMDVLRRFKHAQTFRLAVQDLAGLWPLEALSDQLSYLADILLEHTMWQVWQAMPKIHRPIPRFAIIGYGKLGGKELAYGSDLDLVYLYDDSAPEAADIYSKYARRLTTW
;
A
#
# COMPACT_ATOMS: atom_id res chain seq x y z
N ALA A 1 -28.25 3.30 9.62
CA ALA A 1 -27.42 4.42 10.12
C ALA A 1 -26.12 4.52 9.32
N ALA A 2 -25.25 3.51 9.26
CA ALA A 2 -23.94 3.58 8.59
C ALA A 2 -24.01 3.88 7.09
N LEU A 3 -24.86 3.18 6.33
CA LEU A 3 -25.05 3.41 4.89
C LEU A 3 -25.56 4.82 4.55
N ALA A 4 -26.42 5.40 5.38
CA ALA A 4 -26.89 6.78 5.16
C ALA A 4 -25.76 7.79 5.39
N GLN A 5 -24.94 7.59 6.41
CA GLN A 5 -23.78 8.44 6.69
C GLN A 5 -22.73 8.36 5.57
N VAL A 6 -22.48 7.15 5.06
CA VAL A 6 -21.59 6.96 3.92
C VAL A 6 -22.15 7.62 2.65
N ALA A 7 -23.44 7.49 2.39
CA ALA A 7 -24.08 8.17 1.25
C ALA A 7 -23.96 9.70 1.34
N GLU A 8 -24.04 10.27 2.53
CA GLU A 8 -23.79 11.70 2.76
C GLU A 8 -22.34 12.07 2.49
N LEU A 9 -21.37 11.27 2.97
CA LEU A 9 -19.94 11.49 2.71
C LEU A 9 -19.61 11.38 1.22
N MET A 10 -20.19 10.41 0.51
CA MET A 10 -20.02 10.26 -0.93
C MET A 10 -20.64 11.43 -1.72
N ALA A 11 -21.75 11.98 -1.25
CA ALA A 11 -22.36 13.18 -1.86
C ALA A 11 -21.46 14.42 -1.71
N GLN A 12 -20.62 14.46 -0.68
CA GLN A 12 -19.67 15.55 -0.46
C GLN A 12 -18.36 15.39 -1.23
N SER A 13 -18.02 14.18 -1.68
CA SER A 13 -16.77 13.88 -2.38
C SER A 13 -17.02 13.07 -3.68
N PRO A 14 -17.10 13.75 -4.84
CA PRO A 14 -17.18 13.05 -6.13
C PRO A 14 -16.05 12.06 -6.37
N TRP A 15 -14.84 12.37 -5.89
CA TRP A 15 -13.69 11.50 -5.96
C TRP A 15 -13.93 10.16 -5.21
N LEU A 16 -14.50 10.21 -4.00
CA LEU A 16 -14.78 8.99 -3.22
C LEU A 16 -15.83 8.12 -3.89
N ALA A 17 -16.87 8.75 -4.49
CA ALA A 17 -17.91 8.05 -5.23
C ALA A 17 -17.33 7.35 -6.48
N GLU A 18 -16.49 8.04 -7.24
CA GLU A 18 -15.78 7.48 -8.39
C GLU A 18 -14.83 6.35 -7.99
N TYR A 19 -14.09 6.54 -6.90
CA TYR A 19 -13.17 5.54 -6.37
C TYR A 19 -13.90 4.24 -5.99
N LEU A 20 -15.06 4.34 -5.34
CA LEU A 20 -15.89 3.19 -5.01
C LEU A 20 -16.48 2.52 -6.27
N GLN A 21 -16.86 3.31 -7.27
CA GLN A 21 -17.35 2.78 -8.55
C GLN A 21 -16.26 1.96 -9.27
N GLN A 22 -15.01 2.41 -9.22
CA GLN A 22 -13.87 1.70 -9.79
C GLN A 22 -13.48 0.46 -8.97
N HIS A 23 -13.79 0.43 -7.67
CA HIS A 23 -13.43 -0.64 -6.75
C HIS A 23 -14.65 -1.15 -5.95
N PRO A 24 -15.63 -1.84 -6.60
CA PRO A 24 -16.87 -2.26 -5.94
C PRO A 24 -16.66 -3.17 -4.71
N VAL A 25 -15.55 -3.89 -4.66
CA VAL A 25 -15.18 -4.75 -3.52
C VAL A 25 -15.07 -3.97 -2.21
N LEU A 26 -14.84 -2.65 -2.28
CA LEU A 26 -14.77 -1.77 -1.10
C LEU A 26 -16.14 -1.53 -0.43
N LEU A 27 -17.24 -1.97 -1.04
CA LEU A 27 -18.55 -1.95 -0.39
C LEU A 27 -18.55 -2.74 0.93
N ASP A 28 -17.75 -3.79 1.02
CA ASP A 28 -17.61 -4.58 2.24
C ASP A 28 -16.96 -3.76 3.38
N GLU A 29 -16.02 -2.86 3.04
CA GLU A 29 -15.40 -1.93 4.00
C GLU A 29 -16.43 -0.95 4.59
N LEU A 30 -17.42 -0.52 3.80
CA LEU A 30 -18.49 0.37 4.25
C LEU A 30 -19.40 -0.27 5.29
N LEU A 31 -19.49 -1.59 5.28
CA LEU A 31 -20.29 -2.36 6.24
C LEU A 31 -19.50 -2.68 7.52
N SER A 32 -18.19 -2.40 7.52
CA SER A 32 -17.35 -2.64 8.68
C SER A 32 -17.72 -1.70 9.84
N ALA A 33 -18.02 -2.27 11.01
CA ALA A 33 -18.25 -1.50 12.24
C ALA A 33 -17.01 -0.67 12.64
N GLN A 34 -15.82 -1.06 12.18
CA GLN A 34 -14.55 -0.45 12.50
C GLN A 34 -14.12 0.63 11.49
N LEU A 35 -14.95 0.97 10.50
CA LEU A 35 -14.60 1.94 9.46
C LEU A 35 -14.17 3.29 10.04
N MET A 36 -14.83 3.73 11.12
CA MET A 36 -14.59 5.01 11.79
C MET A 36 -13.61 4.91 12.96
N GLU A 37 -13.03 3.74 13.21
CA GLU A 37 -11.99 3.56 14.22
C GLU A 37 -10.62 3.83 13.61
N HIS A 38 -9.69 4.35 14.42
CA HIS A 38 -8.29 4.49 13.97
C HIS A 38 -7.72 3.15 13.50
N PRO A 39 -6.90 3.13 12.42
CA PRO A 39 -6.37 1.91 11.85
C PRO A 39 -5.59 1.07 12.89
N ASN A 40 -5.95 -0.18 13.06
CA ASN A 40 -5.16 -1.15 13.81
C ASN A 40 -4.12 -1.79 12.86
N TRP A 41 -3.04 -1.06 12.58
CA TRP A 41 -2.02 -1.50 11.65
C TRP A 41 -1.44 -2.89 11.94
N PRO A 42 -1.10 -3.27 13.20
CA PRO A 42 -0.63 -4.61 13.48
C PRO A 42 -1.62 -5.70 13.03
N GLN A 43 -2.91 -5.51 13.25
CA GLN A 43 -3.94 -6.45 12.80
C GLN A 43 -4.03 -6.49 11.27
N PHE A 44 -4.01 -5.34 10.60
CA PHE A 44 -4.09 -5.25 9.14
C PHE A 44 -2.86 -5.85 8.46
N ILE A 45 -1.66 -5.63 9.00
CA ILE A 45 -0.42 -6.22 8.51
C ILE A 45 -0.44 -7.75 8.69
N GLY A 46 -0.96 -8.24 9.83
CA GLY A 46 -1.13 -9.66 10.07
C GLY A 46 -2.07 -10.32 9.05
N ALA A 47 -3.22 -9.68 8.76
CA ALA A 47 -4.17 -10.14 7.75
C ALA A 47 -3.59 -10.11 6.33
N LEU A 48 -2.84 -9.04 5.98
CA LEU A 48 -2.13 -8.92 4.71
C LEU A 48 -1.11 -10.05 4.55
N SER A 49 -0.29 -10.29 5.56
CA SER A 49 0.72 -11.34 5.55
C SER A 49 0.09 -12.72 5.37
N GLY A 50 -1.01 -13.02 6.06
CA GLY A 50 -1.77 -14.26 5.88
C GLY A 50 -2.33 -14.42 4.47
N SER A 51 -2.89 -13.35 3.89
CA SER A 51 -3.42 -13.35 2.52
C SER A 51 -2.30 -13.56 1.47
N LEU A 52 -1.13 -12.95 1.68
CA LEU A 52 0.03 -13.13 0.80
C LEU A 52 0.60 -14.55 0.88
N GLN A 53 0.57 -15.19 2.06
CA GLN A 53 0.97 -16.59 2.21
C GLN A 53 0.00 -17.55 1.52
N ALA A 54 -1.29 -17.25 1.54
CA ALA A 54 -2.32 -18.05 0.90
C ALA A 54 -2.36 -17.89 -0.63
N ALA A 55 -1.85 -16.79 -1.16
CA ALA A 55 -1.80 -16.51 -2.59
C ALA A 55 -0.76 -17.40 -3.30
N GLY A 56 -1.23 -18.16 -4.31
CA GLY A 56 -0.46 -19.25 -4.94
C GLY A 56 0.60 -18.78 -5.95
N ASP A 57 0.44 -17.60 -6.55
CA ASP A 57 1.28 -17.10 -7.63
C ASP A 57 1.55 -15.59 -7.49
N PRO A 58 2.52 -15.05 -8.25
CA PRO A 58 2.87 -13.62 -8.17
C PRO A 58 1.71 -12.68 -8.51
N GLU A 59 0.85 -13.03 -9.48
CA GLU A 59 -0.27 -12.18 -9.88
C GLU A 59 -1.31 -12.09 -8.77
N ALA A 60 -1.66 -13.22 -8.15
CA ALA A 60 -2.54 -13.25 -6.99
C ALA A 60 -1.98 -12.43 -5.82
N LYS A 61 -0.65 -12.44 -5.61
CA LYS A 61 0.01 -11.61 -4.59
C LYS A 61 -0.07 -10.11 -4.91
N MET A 62 0.13 -9.73 -6.17
CA MET A 62 -0.08 -8.34 -6.62
C MET A 62 -1.50 -7.88 -6.35
N ASP A 63 -2.49 -8.72 -6.64
CA ASP A 63 -3.90 -8.40 -6.39
C ASP A 63 -4.22 -8.28 -4.91
N VAL A 64 -3.59 -9.07 -4.05
CA VAL A 64 -3.69 -8.92 -2.59
C VAL A 64 -3.17 -7.55 -2.15
N LEU A 65 -1.99 -7.14 -2.62
CA LEU A 65 -1.39 -5.84 -2.30
C LEU A 65 -2.25 -4.67 -2.81
N ARG A 66 -2.76 -4.76 -4.05
CA ARG A 66 -3.64 -3.74 -4.63
C ARG A 66 -4.93 -3.59 -3.85
N ARG A 67 -5.59 -4.72 -3.51
CA ARG A 67 -6.80 -4.71 -2.68
C ARG A 67 -6.54 -4.11 -1.31
N PHE A 68 -5.44 -4.47 -0.67
CA PHE A 68 -5.05 -3.88 0.61
C PHE A 68 -4.84 -2.36 0.49
N LYS A 69 -4.08 -1.90 -0.51
CA LYS A 69 -3.91 -0.47 -0.80
C LYS A 69 -5.26 0.23 -0.92
N HIS A 70 -6.15 -0.29 -1.77
CA HIS A 70 -7.44 0.34 -2.02
C HIS A 70 -8.32 0.38 -0.77
N ALA A 71 -8.37 -0.70 0.00
CA ALA A 71 -9.15 -0.77 1.23
C ALA A 71 -8.67 0.25 2.28
N GLN A 72 -7.35 0.33 2.52
CA GLN A 72 -6.82 1.26 3.51
C GLN A 72 -6.89 2.71 3.04
N THR A 73 -6.63 2.99 1.76
CA THR A 73 -6.80 4.34 1.19
C THR A 73 -8.25 4.80 1.31
N PHE A 74 -9.20 3.94 0.99
CA PHE A 74 -10.62 4.24 1.11
C PHE A 74 -11.03 4.51 2.56
N ARG A 75 -10.58 3.69 3.50
CA ARG A 75 -10.80 3.89 4.94
C ARG A 75 -10.30 5.26 5.41
N LEU A 76 -9.06 5.59 5.09
CA LEU A 76 -8.47 6.88 5.46
C LEU A 76 -9.24 8.05 4.84
N ALA A 77 -9.67 7.93 3.58
CA ALA A 77 -10.45 8.98 2.92
C ALA A 77 -11.83 9.20 3.55
N VAL A 78 -12.52 8.14 3.94
CA VAL A 78 -13.81 8.24 4.65
C VAL A 78 -13.61 8.90 6.03
N GLN A 79 -12.57 8.52 6.74
CA GLN A 79 -12.23 9.09 8.06
C GLN A 79 -11.83 10.57 7.97
N ASP A 80 -11.09 10.95 6.91
CA ASP A 80 -10.72 12.34 6.62
C ASP A 80 -11.95 13.21 6.38
N LEU A 81 -12.85 12.76 5.49
CA LEU A 81 -14.11 13.46 5.22
C LEU A 81 -15.00 13.58 6.46
N ALA A 82 -14.91 12.63 7.38
CA ALA A 82 -15.58 12.69 8.67
C ALA A 82 -14.88 13.59 9.69
N GLY A 83 -13.75 14.22 9.33
CA GLY A 83 -12.99 15.13 10.20
C GLY A 83 -12.20 14.42 11.30
N LEU A 84 -11.90 13.13 11.17
CA LEU A 84 -11.16 12.37 12.18
C LEU A 84 -9.66 12.64 12.16
N TRP A 85 -9.12 13.19 11.07
CA TRP A 85 -7.69 13.41 10.87
C TRP A 85 -7.33 14.88 10.69
N PRO A 86 -6.38 15.43 11.49
CA PRO A 86 -5.62 16.60 11.07
C PRO A 86 -4.80 16.26 9.82
N LEU A 87 -4.54 17.25 8.96
CA LEU A 87 -3.87 17.04 7.67
C LEU A 87 -2.51 16.32 7.80
N GLU A 88 -1.70 16.73 8.77
CA GLU A 88 -0.38 16.14 9.01
C GLU A 88 -0.49 14.67 9.45
N ALA A 89 -1.45 14.38 10.34
CA ALA A 89 -1.69 13.01 10.79
C ALA A 89 -2.20 12.11 9.66
N LEU A 90 -3.04 12.62 8.78
CA LEU A 90 -3.48 11.90 7.59
C LEU A 90 -2.30 11.56 6.66
N SER A 91 -1.43 12.55 6.38
CA SER A 91 -0.24 12.35 5.56
C SER A 91 0.73 11.33 6.19
N ASP A 92 0.86 11.32 7.51
CA ASP A 92 1.60 10.28 8.25
C ASP A 92 0.98 8.89 8.05
N GLN A 93 -0.36 8.75 8.09
CA GLN A 93 -1.03 7.48 7.85
C GLN A 93 -0.84 6.98 6.40
N LEU A 94 -0.95 7.88 5.42
CA LEU A 94 -0.72 7.54 4.01
C LEU A 94 0.74 7.15 3.75
N SER A 95 1.69 7.81 4.38
CA SER A 95 3.11 7.48 4.31
C SER A 95 3.39 6.12 4.95
N TYR A 96 2.77 5.82 6.09
CA TYR A 96 2.91 4.53 6.74
C TYR A 96 2.28 3.38 5.92
N LEU A 97 1.15 3.63 5.26
CA LEU A 97 0.57 2.69 4.30
C LEU A 97 1.54 2.41 3.14
N ALA A 98 2.19 3.44 2.61
CA ALA A 98 3.20 3.29 1.55
C ALA A 98 4.39 2.44 2.03
N ASP A 99 4.89 2.67 3.25
CA ASP A 99 5.97 1.89 3.86
C ASP A 99 5.60 0.39 3.97
N ILE A 100 4.39 0.08 4.46
CA ILE A 100 3.88 -1.29 4.55
C ILE A 100 3.85 -1.96 3.17
N LEU A 101 3.31 -1.25 2.17
CA LEU A 101 3.21 -1.78 0.81
C LEU A 101 4.59 -2.01 0.18
N LEU A 102 5.52 -1.07 0.34
CA LEU A 102 6.89 -1.19 -0.17
C LEU A 102 7.62 -2.36 0.47
N GLU A 103 7.55 -2.52 1.79
CA GLU A 103 8.19 -3.62 2.51
C GLU A 103 7.68 -4.99 2.02
N HIS A 104 6.36 -5.17 1.95
CA HIS A 104 5.76 -6.42 1.49
C HIS A 104 6.06 -6.66 0.01
N THR A 105 5.99 -5.64 -0.84
CA THR A 105 6.31 -5.75 -2.26
C THR A 105 7.78 -6.14 -2.46
N MET A 106 8.71 -5.50 -1.77
CA MET A 106 10.13 -5.86 -1.80
C MET A 106 10.33 -7.36 -1.53
N TRP A 107 9.71 -7.86 -0.46
CA TRP A 107 9.84 -9.26 -0.09
C TRP A 107 9.23 -10.21 -1.11
N GLN A 108 7.99 -9.94 -1.56
CA GLN A 108 7.32 -10.80 -2.53
C GLN A 108 8.05 -10.82 -3.87
N VAL A 109 8.53 -9.68 -4.35
CA VAL A 109 9.29 -9.62 -5.61
C VAL A 109 10.62 -10.35 -5.48
N TRP A 110 11.35 -10.20 -4.35
CA TRP A 110 12.60 -10.92 -4.13
C TRP A 110 12.40 -12.43 -4.16
N GLN A 111 11.39 -12.93 -3.47
CA GLN A 111 11.05 -14.35 -3.45
C GLN A 111 10.62 -14.89 -4.83
N ALA A 112 10.03 -14.04 -5.67
CA ALA A 112 9.60 -14.39 -7.02
C ALA A 112 10.70 -14.24 -8.09
N MET A 113 11.90 -13.79 -7.72
CA MET A 113 13.02 -13.68 -8.64
C MET A 113 13.48 -15.07 -9.10
N PRO A 114 13.69 -15.30 -10.41
CA PRO A 114 14.10 -16.59 -10.94
C PRO A 114 15.53 -16.98 -10.52
N LYS A 115 16.34 -15.99 -10.18
CA LYS A 115 17.71 -16.19 -9.70
C LYS A 115 17.99 -15.17 -8.60
N ILE A 116 18.30 -15.69 -7.42
CA ILE A 116 18.80 -14.92 -6.28
C ILE A 116 20.16 -15.49 -5.85
N HIS A 117 21.07 -14.65 -5.38
CA HIS A 117 22.40 -15.04 -4.94
C HIS A 117 22.52 -15.06 -3.40
N ARG A 118 21.45 -14.61 -2.72
CA ARG A 118 21.36 -14.62 -1.26
C ARG A 118 19.90 -14.67 -0.80
N PRO A 119 19.61 -15.18 0.40
CA PRO A 119 18.25 -15.30 0.92
C PRO A 119 17.61 -13.92 1.23
N ILE A 120 18.41 -12.95 1.69
CA ILE A 120 17.96 -11.58 2.05
C ILE A 120 18.74 -10.59 1.18
N PRO A 121 18.05 -9.71 0.42
CA PRO A 121 18.72 -8.72 -0.42
C PRO A 121 19.43 -7.66 0.44
N ARG A 122 20.62 -7.24 0.01
CA ARG A 122 21.27 -6.03 0.51
C ARG A 122 20.83 -4.84 -0.34
N PHE A 123 19.60 -4.42 -0.11
CA PHE A 123 18.91 -3.45 -0.94
C PHE A 123 18.06 -2.52 -0.07
N ALA A 124 18.02 -1.25 -0.44
CA ALA A 124 17.22 -0.25 0.23
C ALA A 124 16.42 0.57 -0.79
N ILE A 125 15.23 0.98 -0.40
CA ILE A 125 14.44 1.98 -1.09
C ILE A 125 14.52 3.28 -0.29
N ILE A 126 14.86 4.35 -0.97
CA ILE A 126 14.88 5.70 -0.39
C ILE A 126 13.70 6.46 -0.98
N GLY A 127 12.75 6.86 -0.13
CA GLY A 127 11.64 7.73 -0.51
C GLY A 127 12.10 9.18 -0.65
N TYR A 128 11.77 9.79 -1.77
CA TYR A 128 11.99 11.21 -2.06
C TYR A 128 10.64 11.95 -2.19
N GLY A 129 10.69 13.23 -2.50
CA GLY A 129 9.51 14.04 -2.74
C GLY A 129 8.50 13.97 -1.60
N LYS A 130 7.24 13.76 -1.92
CA LYS A 130 6.13 13.73 -0.95
C LYS A 130 6.24 12.57 0.03
N LEU A 131 6.75 11.41 -0.40
CA LEU A 131 6.96 10.28 0.51
C LEU A 131 8.06 10.61 1.52
N GLY A 132 9.20 11.11 1.05
CA GLY A 132 10.33 11.49 1.90
C GLY A 132 10.01 12.63 2.87
N GLY A 133 9.17 13.57 2.45
CA GLY A 133 8.68 14.68 3.27
C GLY A 133 7.47 14.34 4.17
N LYS A 134 6.90 13.13 4.05
CA LYS A 134 5.65 12.73 4.69
C LYS A 134 4.48 13.67 4.34
N GLU A 135 4.38 14.01 3.07
CA GLU A 135 3.36 14.92 2.51
C GLU A 135 2.49 14.20 1.47
N LEU A 136 2.31 12.88 1.62
CA LEU A 136 1.49 12.10 0.70
C LEU A 136 0.01 12.50 0.78
N ALA A 137 -0.62 12.52 -0.40
CA ALA A 137 -2.06 12.60 -0.57
C ALA A 137 -2.55 11.35 -1.31
N TYR A 138 -3.88 11.17 -1.43
CA TYR A 138 -4.50 9.94 -1.97
C TYR A 138 -4.03 9.51 -3.36
N GLY A 139 -3.71 10.44 -4.25
CA GLY A 139 -3.24 10.18 -5.62
C GLY A 139 -1.76 10.50 -5.83
N SER A 140 -0.96 10.60 -4.76
CA SER A 140 0.46 10.92 -4.91
C SER A 140 1.23 9.75 -5.50
N ASP A 141 2.12 10.07 -6.44
CA ASP A 141 3.14 9.15 -6.92
C ASP A 141 4.23 8.97 -5.85
N LEU A 142 4.95 7.85 -5.92
CA LEU A 142 6.08 7.56 -5.05
C LEU A 142 7.38 7.81 -5.81
N ASP A 143 8.14 8.83 -5.39
CA ASP A 143 9.48 9.10 -5.91
C ASP A 143 10.48 8.21 -5.16
N LEU A 144 10.99 7.17 -5.82
CA LEU A 144 11.81 6.13 -5.20
C LEU A 144 13.20 6.06 -5.84
N VAL A 145 14.22 5.94 -4.99
CA VAL A 145 15.58 5.60 -5.40
C VAL A 145 15.98 4.28 -4.79
N TYR A 146 16.56 3.41 -5.61
CA TYR A 146 17.00 2.08 -5.23
C TYR A 146 18.50 2.04 -5.02
N LEU A 147 18.94 1.53 -3.87
CA LEU A 147 20.35 1.37 -3.53
C LEU A 147 20.63 -0.09 -3.17
N TYR A 148 21.83 -0.56 -3.46
CA TYR A 148 22.30 -1.85 -2.97
C TYR A 148 23.76 -1.76 -2.51
N ASP A 149 24.11 -2.58 -1.53
CA ASP A 149 25.46 -2.75 -0.99
C ASP A 149 25.86 -4.22 -1.06
N ASP A 150 26.37 -4.63 -2.23
CA ASP A 150 26.70 -6.01 -2.51
C ASP A 150 27.83 -6.12 -3.52
N SER A 151 28.93 -6.79 -3.12
CA SER A 151 30.13 -6.96 -3.93
C SER A 151 30.13 -8.24 -4.77
N ALA A 152 29.04 -9.05 -4.75
CA ALA A 152 28.96 -10.24 -5.58
C ALA A 152 29.01 -9.87 -7.07
N PRO A 153 29.74 -10.61 -7.92
CA PRO A 153 29.91 -10.29 -9.34
C PRO A 153 28.58 -10.15 -10.10
N GLU A 154 27.57 -10.92 -9.72
CA GLU A 154 26.23 -10.91 -10.33
C GLU A 154 25.26 -9.90 -9.70
N ALA A 155 25.65 -9.20 -8.63
CA ALA A 155 24.78 -8.31 -7.86
C ALA A 155 24.13 -7.23 -8.71
N ALA A 156 24.92 -6.54 -9.54
CA ALA A 156 24.43 -5.45 -10.39
C ALA A 156 23.32 -5.90 -11.36
N ASP A 157 23.46 -7.06 -11.99
CA ASP A 157 22.44 -7.61 -12.89
C ASP A 157 21.16 -8.03 -12.12
N ILE A 158 21.33 -8.71 -11.00
CA ILE A 158 20.21 -9.18 -10.18
C ILE A 158 19.42 -8.00 -9.61
N TYR A 159 20.09 -7.02 -8.98
CA TYR A 159 19.41 -5.87 -8.38
C TYR A 159 18.80 -4.93 -9.42
N SER A 160 19.39 -4.80 -10.60
CA SER A 160 18.77 -4.06 -11.71
C SER A 160 17.45 -4.72 -12.19
N LYS A 161 17.40 -6.05 -12.27
CA LYS A 161 16.18 -6.79 -12.60
C LYS A 161 15.16 -6.72 -11.48
N TYR A 162 15.61 -6.77 -10.23
CA TYR A 162 14.78 -6.63 -9.05
C TYR A 162 14.10 -5.26 -9.00
N ALA A 163 14.87 -4.16 -9.16
CA ALA A 163 14.35 -2.81 -9.18
C ALA A 163 13.27 -2.61 -10.26
N ARG A 164 13.51 -3.11 -11.50
CA ARG A 164 12.50 -3.04 -12.57
C ARG A 164 11.21 -3.77 -12.20
N ARG A 165 11.30 -4.94 -11.57
CA ARG A 165 10.12 -5.67 -11.12
C ARG A 165 9.38 -4.93 -10.00
N LEU A 166 10.10 -4.33 -9.04
CA LEU A 166 9.49 -3.50 -8.00
C LEU A 166 8.67 -2.35 -8.58
N THR A 167 9.19 -1.69 -9.63
CA THR A 167 8.47 -0.59 -10.31
C THR A 167 7.22 -1.06 -11.06
N THR A 168 7.12 -2.34 -11.38
CA THR A 168 5.97 -2.92 -12.10
C THR A 168 4.88 -3.43 -11.18
N TRP A 169 5.21 -3.79 -9.94
CA TRP A 169 4.27 -4.28 -8.93
C TRP A 169 3.54 -3.13 -8.25
#